data_71842ad3bf804e534532766bfa02abc9
#
_entry.id   71842ad3bf804e534532766bfa02abc9
#
_cell.length_a   1.000
_cell.length_b   1.000
_cell.length_c   1.000
_cell.angle_alpha   90.00
_cell.angle_beta   90.00
_cell.angle_gamma   90.00
#
_symmetry.space_group_name_H-M   'P 1'
#
loop_
_entity.id
_entity.type
_entity.pdbx_description
1 polymer ?
#
loop_
_entity_poly.entity_id
_entity_poly.type
_entity_poly.pdbx_seq_one_letter_code
_entity_poly.pdbx_strand_id
1 'polypeptide(L)'
;MEERKRSNEESSCSETAVKKPKQSRELYNTLAAYGCRKGERADMQDTHILEPKFDLGEEKTFLSRCSFFAIFDGHAGPKASEYCQNHMSKMVKDRIPKTATDFASLTKGLKTTFTEAYKQVDDGFVATTKQHKPVWKDGTTATTMMILNNMIYVANIGDSKAVVARKKDDGTLSPVCLTVDHNPMAHEERMRIQKTGAVVKDGRINGVIEVSRSIGDVPFKSLGVICTPDLKKLTLTTNDL
;
A
#
# COMPACT_ATOMS: atom_id res chain seq x y z
N MET A 1 -57.56 33.87 57.44
CA MET A 1 -56.09 33.81 57.70
C MET A 1 -55.48 32.84 56.71
N GLU A 2 -54.90 33.37 55.64
CA GLU A 2 -54.28 32.58 54.54
C GLU A 2 -52.78 32.61 54.73
N GLU A 3 -52.21 31.41 54.89
CA GLU A 3 -50.75 31.24 54.86
C GLU A 3 -50.31 30.94 53.44
N ARG A 4 -49.51 31.86 52.88
CA ARG A 4 -48.82 31.66 51.60
C ARG A 4 -47.57 30.80 51.78
N LYS A 5 -47.57 29.60 51.20
CA LYS A 5 -46.32 28.81 50.99
C LYS A 5 -45.58 29.34 49.77
N ARG A 6 -44.33 29.73 49.96
CA ARG A 6 -43.38 30.04 48.88
C ARG A 6 -42.72 28.74 48.46
N SER A 7 -42.82 28.39 47.18
CA SER A 7 -42.05 27.34 46.53
C SER A 7 -40.69 27.90 46.13
N ASN A 8 -39.64 27.26 46.62
CA ASN A 8 -38.29 27.45 46.13
C ASN A 8 -38.10 26.57 44.88
N GLU A 9 -37.83 27.23 43.74
CA GLU A 9 -37.32 26.55 42.53
C GLU A 9 -35.79 26.55 42.59
N GLU A 10 -35.21 25.39 42.85
CA GLU A 10 -33.76 25.16 42.64
C GLU A 10 -33.55 24.83 41.17
N SER A 11 -32.92 25.77 40.45
CA SER A 11 -32.46 25.53 39.09
C SER A 11 -31.15 24.69 39.14
N SER A 12 -31.24 23.42 38.79
CA SER A 12 -30.11 22.56 38.59
C SER A 12 -29.45 22.89 37.25
N CYS A 13 -28.31 23.60 37.31
CA CYS A 13 -27.42 23.82 36.17
C CYS A 13 -26.66 22.49 35.90
N SER A 14 -27.04 21.79 34.85
CA SER A 14 -26.30 20.61 34.38
C SER A 14 -25.03 21.07 33.65
N GLU A 15 -23.88 20.96 34.31
CA GLU A 15 -22.58 21.07 33.66
C GLU A 15 -22.40 19.93 32.67
N THR A 16 -22.52 20.24 31.39
CA THR A 16 -22.10 19.33 30.33
C THR A 16 -20.58 19.26 30.33
N ALA A 17 -20.05 18.16 30.84
CA ALA A 17 -18.63 17.85 30.82
C ALA A 17 -18.15 17.74 29.37
N VAL A 18 -17.47 18.79 28.90
CA VAL A 18 -16.74 18.79 27.61
C VAL A 18 -15.63 17.75 27.70
N LYS A 19 -15.82 16.60 27.02
CA LYS A 19 -14.78 15.59 26.88
C LYS A 19 -13.60 16.20 26.16
N LYS A 20 -12.50 16.48 26.89
CA LYS A 20 -11.21 16.85 26.28
C LYS A 20 -10.84 15.81 25.23
N PRO A 21 -10.42 16.21 24.03
CA PRO A 21 -9.96 15.26 23.03
C PRO A 21 -8.78 14.49 23.63
N LYS A 22 -8.84 13.13 23.57
CA LYS A 22 -7.70 12.28 23.93
C LYS A 22 -6.54 12.70 23.07
N GLN A 23 -5.51 13.26 23.69
CA GLN A 23 -4.22 13.53 23.04
C GLN A 23 -3.76 12.21 22.40
N SER A 24 -3.70 12.18 21.06
CA SER A 24 -3.16 11.06 20.33
C SER A 24 -1.71 10.89 20.75
N ARG A 25 -1.40 9.83 21.50
CA ARG A 25 -0.01 9.44 21.75
C ARG A 25 0.66 9.32 20.37
N GLU A 26 1.80 10.02 20.21
CA GLU A 26 2.68 9.75 19.06
C GLU A 26 2.99 8.25 19.05
N LEU A 27 2.39 7.56 18.10
CA LEU A 27 2.66 6.14 17.90
C LEU A 27 4.02 6.04 17.23
N TYR A 28 5.06 5.92 18.06
CA TYR A 28 6.44 5.54 17.75
C TYR A 28 7.12 6.21 16.54
N ASN A 29 8.36 6.64 16.73
CA ASN A 29 9.28 6.88 15.61
C ASN A 29 9.38 5.61 14.78
N THR A 30 9.16 5.70 13.48
CA THR A 30 9.30 4.56 12.58
C THR A 30 10.77 4.19 12.48
N LEU A 31 11.15 3.06 13.06
CA LEU A 31 12.43 2.41 12.79
C LEU A 31 12.23 1.46 11.62
N ALA A 32 13.13 1.49 10.67
CA ALA A 32 13.05 0.65 9.50
C ALA A 32 14.42 0.03 9.19
N ALA A 33 14.41 -1.24 8.83
CA ALA A 33 15.58 -1.97 8.37
C ALA A 33 15.17 -2.89 7.21
N TYR A 34 16.12 -3.26 6.38
CA TYR A 34 15.92 -4.27 5.36
C TYR A 34 16.99 -5.36 5.44
N GLY A 35 16.65 -6.52 4.92
CA GLY A 35 17.59 -7.60 4.68
C GLY A 35 17.33 -8.20 3.31
N CYS A 36 18.36 -8.57 2.60
CA CYS A 36 18.26 -9.25 1.32
C CYS A 36 19.25 -10.43 1.26
N ARG A 37 18.86 -11.48 0.53
CA ARG A 37 19.73 -12.62 0.31
C ARG A 37 19.43 -13.24 -1.06
N LYS A 38 20.41 -13.19 -1.95
CA LYS A 38 20.32 -13.77 -3.30
C LYS A 38 20.15 -15.29 -3.30
N GLY A 39 20.69 -15.97 -2.29
CA GLY A 39 20.74 -17.43 -2.26
C GLY A 39 21.65 -17.97 -3.38
N GLU A 40 21.22 -19.04 -4.02
CA GLU A 40 21.94 -19.70 -5.13
C GLU A 40 21.57 -19.14 -6.52
N ARG A 41 20.74 -18.09 -6.59
CA ARG A 41 20.39 -17.43 -7.85
C ARG A 41 21.62 -16.75 -8.48
N ALA A 42 21.65 -16.64 -9.81
CA ALA A 42 22.70 -15.93 -10.53
C ALA A 42 22.72 -14.44 -10.14
N ASP A 43 21.54 -13.80 -10.13
CA ASP A 43 21.38 -12.38 -9.87
C ASP A 43 20.37 -12.12 -8.74
N MET A 44 20.54 -10.99 -8.02
CA MET A 44 19.53 -10.41 -7.16
C MET A 44 18.61 -9.56 -8.04
N GLN A 45 17.35 -9.94 -8.13
CA GLN A 45 16.36 -9.22 -8.94
C GLN A 45 15.38 -8.40 -8.10
N ASP A 46 15.44 -8.57 -6.77
CA ASP A 46 14.61 -7.82 -5.84
C ASP A 46 15.22 -6.45 -5.56
N THR A 47 14.36 -5.46 -5.44
CA THR A 47 14.72 -4.12 -4.99
C THR A 47 13.74 -3.61 -3.95
N HIS A 48 14.07 -2.51 -3.28
CA HIS A 48 13.22 -1.96 -2.22
C HIS A 48 13.34 -0.44 -2.12
N ILE A 49 12.36 0.18 -1.46
CA ILE A 49 12.40 1.58 -1.03
C ILE A 49 12.25 1.62 0.48
N LEU A 50 13.09 2.41 1.15
CA LEU A 50 13.10 2.59 2.60
C LEU A 50 13.16 4.08 2.94
N GLU A 51 12.00 4.72 3.04
CA GLU A 51 11.85 6.13 3.35
C GLU A 51 11.04 6.33 4.65
N PRO A 52 11.67 6.17 5.84
CA PRO A 52 10.98 6.33 7.12
C PRO A 52 10.49 7.76 7.37
N LYS A 53 11.06 8.75 6.67
CA LYS A 53 10.59 10.13 6.61
C LYS A 53 10.33 10.48 5.15
N PHE A 54 9.10 10.25 4.71
CA PHE A 54 8.70 10.53 3.34
C PHE A 54 8.18 11.97 3.23
N ASP A 55 8.92 12.80 2.49
CA ASP A 55 8.58 14.20 2.29
C ASP A 55 7.56 14.36 1.15
N LEU A 56 6.38 14.88 1.44
CA LEU A 56 5.33 15.18 0.46
C LEU A 56 5.50 16.53 -0.27
N GLY A 57 6.57 17.28 0.03
CA GLY A 57 6.95 18.52 -0.67
C GLY A 57 6.23 19.78 -0.22
N GLU A 58 5.15 19.68 0.51
CA GLU A 58 4.43 20.79 1.15
C GLU A 58 4.18 20.46 2.62
N GLU A 59 4.22 21.47 3.49
CA GLU A 59 3.91 21.26 4.90
C GLU A 59 2.46 20.82 5.08
N LYS A 60 2.28 19.52 5.23
CA LYS A 60 1.01 18.93 5.66
C LYS A 60 1.00 18.92 7.21
N THR A 61 0.78 20.07 7.83
CA THR A 61 0.84 20.26 9.31
C THR A 61 -0.08 19.32 10.09
N PHE A 62 -1.08 18.73 9.44
CA PHE A 62 -1.95 17.72 10.01
C PHE A 62 -1.36 16.29 10.01
N LEU A 63 -0.16 16.10 9.44
CA LEU A 63 0.58 14.84 9.48
C LEU A 63 1.68 14.92 10.53
N SER A 64 1.57 14.10 11.58
CA SER A 64 2.64 13.89 12.56
C SER A 64 3.68 12.87 12.09
N ARG A 65 3.32 12.02 11.11
CA ARG A 65 4.18 11.01 10.51
C ARG A 65 3.78 10.75 9.06
N CYS A 66 4.79 10.66 8.19
CA CYS A 66 4.65 10.17 6.83
C CYS A 66 5.87 9.32 6.49
N SER A 67 5.65 8.05 6.14
CA SER A 67 6.70 7.11 5.75
C SER A 67 6.27 6.34 4.50
N PHE A 68 7.24 5.94 3.68
CA PHE A 68 6.99 5.15 2.48
C PHE A 68 7.98 4.00 2.38
N PHE A 69 7.47 2.80 2.12
CA PHE A 69 8.26 1.58 1.98
C PHE A 69 7.74 0.80 0.78
N ALA A 70 8.64 0.09 0.10
CA ALA A 70 8.24 -0.79 -0.99
C ALA A 70 9.19 -1.97 -1.14
N ILE A 71 8.65 -3.08 -1.63
CA ILE A 71 9.40 -4.24 -2.10
C ILE A 71 8.94 -4.53 -3.53
N PHE A 72 9.92 -4.85 -4.37
CA PHE A 72 9.75 -5.21 -5.77
C PHE A 72 10.49 -6.51 -6.02
N ASP A 73 9.77 -7.62 -6.11
CA ASP A 73 10.31 -8.96 -6.43
C ASP A 73 10.38 -9.08 -7.95
N GLY A 74 11.59 -8.93 -8.48
CA GLY A 74 11.88 -8.93 -9.91
C GLY A 74 11.98 -10.34 -10.48
N HIS A 75 11.50 -10.51 -11.71
CA HIS A 75 11.63 -11.76 -12.46
C HIS A 75 11.95 -11.52 -13.93
N ALA A 76 12.56 -12.53 -14.57
CA ALA A 76 13.07 -12.46 -15.94
C ALA A 76 14.14 -11.37 -16.17
N GLY A 77 14.69 -10.81 -15.08
CA GLY A 77 15.71 -9.78 -15.04
C GLY A 77 15.42 -8.71 -13.99
N PRO A 78 16.42 -7.89 -13.62
CA PRO A 78 16.27 -6.89 -12.53
C PRO A 78 15.69 -5.54 -13.00
N LYS A 79 15.56 -5.30 -14.31
CA LYS A 79 15.29 -3.95 -14.85
C LYS A 79 13.96 -3.39 -14.45
N ALA A 80 12.92 -4.23 -14.30
CA ALA A 80 11.60 -3.79 -13.89
C ALA A 80 11.60 -3.37 -12.41
N SER A 81 12.22 -4.14 -11.53
CA SER A 81 12.33 -3.83 -10.11
C SER A 81 13.19 -2.60 -9.84
N GLU A 82 14.34 -2.46 -10.55
CA GLU A 82 15.19 -1.26 -10.51
C GLU A 82 14.44 0.00 -11.00
N TYR A 83 13.65 -0.13 -12.07
CA TYR A 83 12.83 0.96 -12.56
C TYR A 83 11.79 1.38 -11.52
N CYS A 84 11.12 0.41 -10.88
CA CYS A 84 10.18 0.68 -9.80
C CYS A 84 10.84 1.37 -8.62
N GLN A 85 12.01 0.91 -8.17
CA GLN A 85 12.78 1.52 -7.09
C GLN A 85 13.08 3.00 -7.37
N ASN A 86 13.43 3.33 -8.61
CA ASN A 86 13.83 4.68 -8.99
C ASN A 86 12.66 5.63 -9.23
N HIS A 87 11.43 5.12 -9.45
CA HIS A 87 10.32 5.95 -9.89
C HIS A 87 9.08 5.91 -8.98
N MET A 88 8.84 4.81 -8.24
CA MET A 88 7.56 4.59 -7.55
C MET A 88 7.27 5.66 -6.50
N SER A 89 8.20 5.96 -5.59
CA SER A 89 7.96 6.93 -4.52
C SER A 89 7.67 8.33 -5.08
N LYS A 90 8.42 8.74 -6.13
CA LYS A 90 8.17 10.00 -6.83
C LYS A 90 6.79 10.02 -7.49
N MET A 91 6.40 8.93 -8.18
CA MET A 91 5.10 8.87 -8.85
C MET A 91 3.94 8.93 -7.85
N VAL A 92 4.09 8.33 -6.67
CA VAL A 92 3.10 8.44 -5.59
C VAL A 92 3.07 9.88 -5.06
N LYS A 93 4.22 10.49 -4.74
CA LYS A 93 4.33 11.86 -4.26
C LYS A 93 3.66 12.87 -5.21
N ASP A 94 3.94 12.76 -6.50
CA ASP A 94 3.42 13.70 -7.52
C ASP A 94 1.88 13.65 -7.66
N ARG A 95 1.25 12.55 -7.20
CA ARG A 95 -0.20 12.31 -7.27
C ARG A 95 -0.94 12.49 -5.97
N ILE A 96 -0.24 12.69 -4.88
CA ILE A 96 -0.88 13.05 -3.60
C ILE A 96 -1.67 14.35 -3.82
N PRO A 97 -2.95 14.41 -3.37
CA PRO A 97 -3.76 15.61 -3.53
C PRO A 97 -3.10 16.83 -2.87
N LYS A 98 -2.58 17.75 -3.70
CA LYS A 98 -1.93 18.98 -3.22
C LYS A 98 -2.89 19.89 -2.48
N THR A 99 -4.16 19.89 -2.90
CA THR A 99 -5.24 20.69 -2.30
C THR A 99 -5.79 20.11 -1.00
N ALA A 100 -5.28 18.96 -0.52
CA ALA A 100 -5.73 18.39 0.74
C ALA A 100 -5.33 19.27 1.92
N THR A 101 -6.32 19.77 2.66
CA THR A 101 -6.16 20.65 3.83
C THR A 101 -6.26 19.91 5.15
N ASP A 102 -6.70 18.65 5.13
CA ASP A 102 -6.85 17.79 6.30
C ASP A 102 -6.58 16.32 5.97
N PHE A 103 -6.53 15.49 7.01
CA PHE A 103 -6.26 14.06 6.88
C PHE A 103 -7.33 13.31 6.07
N ALA A 104 -8.60 13.69 6.20
CA ALA A 104 -9.70 13.01 5.52
C ALA A 104 -9.66 13.29 4.01
N SER A 105 -9.44 14.53 3.59
CA SER A 105 -9.31 14.92 2.18
C SER A 105 -8.09 14.27 1.52
N LEU A 106 -6.96 14.17 2.25
CA LEU A 106 -5.77 13.47 1.77
C LEU A 106 -6.05 11.99 1.51
N THR A 107 -6.62 11.31 2.51
CA THR A 107 -6.79 9.85 2.47
C THR A 107 -7.88 9.39 1.53
N LYS A 108 -8.89 10.24 1.27
CA LYS A 108 -9.95 9.96 0.29
C LYS A 108 -9.39 9.74 -1.13
N GLY A 109 -8.32 10.44 -1.49
CA GLY A 109 -7.68 10.35 -2.82
C GLY A 109 -6.67 9.21 -2.98
N LEU A 110 -6.25 8.55 -1.90
CA LEU A 110 -5.13 7.60 -1.96
C LEU A 110 -5.35 6.41 -2.90
N LYS A 111 -6.59 5.93 -3.02
CA LYS A 111 -6.88 4.84 -3.97
C LYS A 111 -6.52 5.26 -5.40
N THR A 112 -6.97 6.41 -5.83
CA THR A 112 -6.66 6.97 -7.15
C THR A 112 -5.16 7.23 -7.28
N THR A 113 -4.55 7.86 -6.25
CA THR A 113 -3.09 8.11 -6.18
C THR A 113 -2.28 6.86 -6.48
N PHE A 114 -2.53 5.75 -5.78
CA PHE A 114 -1.79 4.51 -6.00
C PHE A 114 -2.11 3.87 -7.34
N THR A 115 -3.38 3.81 -7.73
CA THR A 115 -3.77 3.21 -9.03
C THR A 115 -3.10 3.93 -10.20
N GLU A 116 -3.08 5.26 -10.19
CA GLU A 116 -2.45 6.05 -11.23
C GLU A 116 -0.92 6.00 -11.17
N ALA A 117 -0.32 5.98 -9.98
CA ALA A 117 1.12 5.83 -9.82
C ALA A 117 1.63 4.50 -10.40
N TYR A 118 0.97 3.39 -10.05
CA TYR A 118 1.29 2.07 -10.57
C TYR A 118 1.16 2.02 -12.10
N LYS A 119 0.05 2.56 -12.62
CA LYS A 119 -0.17 2.63 -14.06
C LYS A 119 0.93 3.42 -14.76
N GLN A 120 1.32 4.58 -14.22
CA GLN A 120 2.33 5.41 -14.87
C GLN A 120 3.74 4.80 -14.78
N VAL A 121 4.07 4.11 -13.67
CA VAL A 121 5.32 3.36 -13.57
C VAL A 121 5.34 2.24 -14.59
N ASP A 122 4.25 1.49 -14.75
CA ASP A 122 4.14 0.43 -15.76
C ASP A 122 4.25 0.98 -17.18
N ASP A 123 3.48 2.01 -17.51
CA ASP A 123 3.50 2.65 -18.85
C ASP A 123 4.91 3.18 -19.18
N GLY A 124 5.59 3.80 -18.21
CA GLY A 124 6.95 4.33 -18.37
C GLY A 124 7.97 3.23 -18.58
N PHE A 125 7.91 2.15 -17.81
CA PHE A 125 8.79 1.00 -18.01
C PHE A 125 8.54 0.34 -19.37
N VAL A 126 7.29 0.09 -19.75
CA VAL A 126 6.92 -0.48 -21.06
C VAL A 126 7.43 0.41 -22.21
N ALA A 127 7.33 1.73 -22.09
CA ALA A 127 7.88 2.65 -23.09
C ALA A 127 9.41 2.54 -23.18
N THR A 128 10.09 2.42 -22.04
CA THR A 128 11.54 2.22 -21.99
C THR A 128 11.96 0.90 -22.63
N THR A 129 11.24 -0.21 -22.35
CA THR A 129 11.59 -1.53 -22.91
C THR A 129 11.59 -1.53 -24.44
N LYS A 130 10.67 -0.79 -25.07
CA LYS A 130 10.53 -0.71 -26.52
C LYS A 130 11.72 -0.02 -27.22
N GLN A 131 12.52 0.74 -26.49
CA GLN A 131 13.71 1.42 -27.01
C GLN A 131 14.90 0.48 -27.11
N HIS A 132 14.83 -0.71 -26.53
CA HIS A 132 15.91 -1.70 -26.50
C HIS A 132 15.69 -2.85 -27.49
N LYS A 133 16.77 -3.39 -28.01
CA LYS A 133 16.76 -4.59 -28.88
C LYS A 133 17.78 -5.59 -28.33
N PRO A 134 17.34 -6.79 -27.89
CA PRO A 134 15.93 -7.24 -27.82
C PRO A 134 15.13 -6.45 -26.80
N VAL A 135 13.81 -6.42 -26.98
CA VAL A 135 12.87 -5.83 -25.99
C VAL A 135 13.00 -6.59 -24.68
N TRP A 136 13.09 -5.86 -23.57
CA TRP A 136 13.19 -6.47 -22.24
C TRP A 136 11.89 -7.21 -21.89
N LYS A 137 12.04 -8.35 -21.24
CA LYS A 137 10.91 -9.20 -20.81
C LYS A 137 10.69 -9.15 -19.31
N ASP A 138 11.48 -8.34 -18.62
CA ASP A 138 11.51 -8.21 -17.17
C ASP A 138 10.12 -7.81 -16.65
N GLY A 139 9.78 -8.36 -15.50
CA GLY A 139 8.60 -8.00 -14.73
C GLY A 139 8.95 -7.94 -13.26
N THR A 140 8.06 -7.36 -12.46
CA THR A 140 8.21 -7.31 -11.01
C THR A 140 6.86 -7.22 -10.31
N THR A 141 6.75 -7.87 -9.16
CA THR A 141 5.71 -7.56 -8.18
C THR A 141 5.91 -6.12 -7.67
N ALA A 142 4.91 -5.55 -7.05
CA ALA A 142 5.09 -4.31 -6.31
C ALA A 142 4.17 -4.30 -5.09
N THR A 143 4.77 -4.28 -3.91
CA THR A 143 4.08 -4.07 -2.64
C THR A 143 4.59 -2.79 -2.04
N THR A 144 3.75 -1.75 -2.01
CA THR A 144 4.08 -0.45 -1.42
C THR A 144 3.27 -0.22 -0.16
N MET A 145 3.89 0.39 0.84
CA MET A 145 3.25 0.75 2.11
C MET A 145 3.51 2.22 2.42
N MET A 146 2.44 2.96 2.67
CA MET A 146 2.50 4.32 3.18
C MET A 146 1.92 4.36 4.59
N ILE A 147 2.66 4.96 5.52
CA ILE A 147 2.19 5.21 6.88
C ILE A 147 1.91 6.69 7.00
N LEU A 148 0.66 7.03 7.32
CA LEU A 148 0.19 8.39 7.56
C LEU A 148 -0.39 8.46 8.97
N ASN A 149 0.23 9.20 9.87
CA ASN A 149 -0.11 9.22 11.30
C ASN A 149 -0.13 7.78 11.87
N ASN A 150 -1.29 7.29 12.29
CA ASN A 150 -1.50 5.93 12.81
C ASN A 150 -2.18 4.99 11.79
N MET A 151 -2.21 5.35 10.52
CA MET A 151 -2.84 4.55 9.47
C MET A 151 -1.78 3.98 8.52
N ILE A 152 -1.87 2.69 8.24
CA ILE A 152 -1.12 2.02 7.18
C ILE A 152 -2.03 1.90 5.94
N TYR A 153 -1.48 2.23 4.79
CA TYR A 153 -2.06 1.98 3.47
C TYR A 153 -1.10 1.10 2.69
N VAL A 154 -1.58 -0.06 2.24
CA VAL A 154 -0.80 -0.98 1.42
C VAL A 154 -1.45 -1.07 0.05
N ALA A 155 -0.65 -0.88 -1.00
CA ALA A 155 -1.04 -1.18 -2.37
C ALA A 155 -0.18 -2.34 -2.88
N ASN A 156 -0.82 -3.37 -3.45
CA ASN A 156 -0.16 -4.61 -3.83
C ASN A 156 -0.54 -5.08 -5.23
N ILE A 157 0.46 -5.54 -5.98
CA ILE A 157 0.33 -6.42 -7.16
C ILE A 157 1.36 -7.54 -7.05
N GLY A 158 0.98 -8.74 -7.48
CA GLY A 158 1.80 -9.94 -7.38
C GLY A 158 1.57 -10.69 -6.07
N ASP A 159 2.55 -11.46 -5.63
CA ASP A 159 2.50 -12.40 -4.51
C ASP A 159 3.44 -12.06 -3.34
N SER A 160 4.10 -10.89 -3.38
CA SER A 160 4.82 -10.34 -2.25
C SER A 160 3.85 -9.95 -1.12
N LYS A 161 4.31 -10.03 0.14
CA LYS A 161 3.43 -9.93 1.31
C LYS A 161 3.79 -8.76 2.21
N ALA A 162 2.73 -8.12 2.73
CA ALA A 162 2.81 -7.20 3.86
C ALA A 162 2.02 -7.78 5.04
N VAL A 163 2.67 -7.86 6.21
CA VAL A 163 2.09 -8.45 7.42
C VAL A 163 2.38 -7.54 8.61
N VAL A 164 1.40 -7.34 9.46
CA VAL A 164 1.53 -6.68 10.76
C VAL A 164 1.50 -7.76 11.84
N ALA A 165 2.43 -7.72 12.78
CA ALA A 165 2.39 -8.56 13.96
C ALA A 165 1.53 -7.88 15.03
N ARG A 166 0.43 -8.53 15.41
CA ARG A 166 -0.48 -8.05 16.48
C ARG A 166 -0.30 -8.84 17.75
N LYS A 167 0.00 -8.14 18.84
CA LYS A 167 0.09 -8.73 20.16
C LYS A 167 -1.32 -9.00 20.70
N LYS A 168 -1.60 -10.24 21.12
CA LYS A 168 -2.82 -10.65 21.81
C LYS A 168 -2.74 -10.37 23.30
N ASP A 169 -3.87 -10.49 24.01
CA ASP A 169 -3.95 -10.29 25.45
C ASP A 169 -3.09 -11.30 26.24
N ASP A 170 -2.88 -12.50 25.71
CA ASP A 170 -2.00 -13.53 26.26
C ASP A 170 -0.50 -13.27 25.98
N GLY A 171 -0.15 -12.19 25.32
CA GLY A 171 1.20 -11.81 24.94
C GLY A 171 1.73 -12.46 23.66
N THR A 172 1.02 -13.41 23.07
CA THR A 172 1.41 -14.04 21.79
C THR A 172 1.21 -13.10 20.61
N LEU A 173 1.94 -13.34 19.52
CA LEU A 173 1.81 -12.57 18.27
C LEU A 173 0.89 -13.30 17.29
N SER A 174 0.05 -12.53 16.62
CA SER A 174 -0.82 -13.00 15.54
C SER A 174 -0.53 -12.19 14.27
N PRO A 175 -0.34 -12.83 13.10
CA PRO A 175 -0.15 -12.13 11.85
C PRO A 175 -1.46 -11.52 11.35
N VAL A 176 -1.41 -10.28 10.89
CA VAL A 176 -2.48 -9.60 10.17
C VAL A 176 -2.00 -9.35 8.76
N CYS A 177 -2.44 -10.18 7.80
CA CYS A 177 -2.06 -10.05 6.40
C CYS A 177 -2.75 -8.85 5.75
N LEU A 178 -1.96 -7.97 5.14
CA LEU A 178 -2.43 -6.77 4.45
C LEU A 178 -2.42 -6.93 2.92
N THR A 179 -1.96 -8.05 2.40
CA THR A 179 -1.94 -8.37 0.97
C THR A 179 -2.68 -9.66 0.68
N VAL A 180 -3.15 -9.78 -0.55
CA VAL A 180 -3.69 -11.02 -1.13
C VAL A 180 -2.87 -11.31 -2.38
N ASP A 181 -2.48 -12.56 -2.57
CA ASP A 181 -1.65 -12.97 -3.69
C ASP A 181 -2.43 -12.88 -5.01
N HIS A 182 -1.85 -12.25 -6.01
CA HIS A 182 -2.38 -12.18 -7.36
C HIS A 182 -1.76 -13.29 -8.22
N ASN A 183 -2.38 -14.45 -8.18
CA ASN A 183 -1.97 -15.60 -8.99
C ASN A 183 -3.08 -16.02 -9.97
N PRO A 184 -2.74 -16.68 -11.08
CA PRO A 184 -3.72 -17.07 -12.10
C PRO A 184 -4.78 -18.07 -11.63
N MET A 185 -4.61 -18.69 -10.45
CA MET A 185 -5.59 -19.65 -9.89
C MET A 185 -6.70 -18.97 -9.11
N ALA A 186 -6.46 -17.73 -8.61
CA ALA A 186 -7.49 -16.94 -7.95
C ALA A 186 -8.66 -16.68 -8.91
N HIS A 187 -9.90 -16.81 -8.42
CA HIS A 187 -11.08 -16.84 -9.28
C HIS A 187 -11.19 -15.61 -10.21
N GLU A 188 -11.12 -14.42 -9.67
CA GLU A 188 -11.26 -13.17 -10.46
C GLU A 188 -10.11 -12.97 -11.45
N GLU A 189 -8.89 -13.31 -11.03
CA GLU A 189 -7.71 -13.27 -11.86
C GLU A 189 -7.83 -14.24 -13.04
N ARG A 190 -8.21 -15.48 -12.74
CA ARG A 190 -8.42 -16.53 -13.74
C ARG A 190 -9.49 -16.16 -14.77
N MET A 191 -10.61 -15.61 -14.31
CA MET A 191 -11.70 -15.19 -15.20
C MET A 191 -11.24 -14.06 -16.12
N ARG A 192 -10.44 -13.10 -15.63
CA ARG A 192 -9.88 -12.04 -16.46
C ARG A 192 -8.92 -12.60 -17.52
N ILE A 193 -8.02 -13.48 -17.14
CA ILE A 193 -7.05 -14.12 -18.03
C ILE A 193 -7.77 -14.94 -19.12
N GLN A 194 -8.71 -15.79 -18.73
CA GLN A 194 -9.45 -16.64 -19.68
C GLN A 194 -10.27 -15.84 -20.69
N LYS A 195 -10.78 -14.65 -20.33
CA LYS A 195 -11.47 -13.74 -21.27
C LYS A 195 -10.58 -13.26 -22.43
N THR A 196 -9.26 -13.30 -22.27
CA THR A 196 -8.32 -12.97 -23.36
C THR A 196 -8.03 -14.13 -24.31
N GLY A 197 -8.53 -15.33 -24.00
CA GLY A 197 -8.20 -16.58 -24.70
C GLY A 197 -6.95 -17.28 -24.16
N ALA A 198 -6.27 -16.71 -23.16
CA ALA A 198 -5.12 -17.34 -22.53
C ALA A 198 -5.56 -18.54 -21.64
N VAL A 199 -4.67 -19.52 -21.52
CA VAL A 199 -4.90 -20.75 -20.73
C VAL A 199 -4.13 -20.66 -19.42
N VAL A 200 -4.80 -21.00 -18.31
CA VAL A 200 -4.11 -21.21 -17.03
C VAL A 200 -3.78 -22.70 -16.92
N LYS A 201 -2.48 -23.00 -16.92
CA LYS A 201 -1.94 -24.36 -16.81
C LYS A 201 -0.88 -24.40 -15.69
N ASP A 202 -1.02 -25.35 -14.78
CA ASP A 202 -0.10 -25.56 -13.64
C ASP A 202 0.17 -24.28 -12.83
N GLY A 203 -0.88 -23.47 -12.58
CA GLY A 203 -0.79 -22.21 -11.86
C GLY A 203 -0.20 -21.04 -12.66
N ARG A 204 0.09 -21.23 -13.96
CA ARG A 204 0.78 -20.26 -14.81
C ARG A 204 -0.06 -19.86 -16.02
N ILE A 205 0.06 -18.60 -16.44
CA ILE A 205 -0.53 -18.12 -17.70
C ILE A 205 0.28 -18.72 -18.86
N ASN A 206 -0.38 -19.48 -19.70
CA ASN A 206 0.20 -20.25 -20.82
C ASN A 206 1.42 -21.10 -20.39
N GLY A 207 1.44 -21.56 -19.12
CA GLY A 207 2.52 -22.37 -18.56
C GLY A 207 3.82 -21.59 -18.27
N VAL A 208 3.82 -20.25 -18.29
CA VAL A 208 5.04 -19.43 -18.19
C VAL A 208 5.05 -18.59 -16.91
N ILE A 209 4.13 -17.65 -16.74
CA ILE A 209 4.18 -16.66 -15.65
C ILE A 209 3.22 -17.04 -14.50
N GLU A 210 3.72 -16.97 -13.26
CA GLU A 210 2.98 -17.34 -12.04
C GLU A 210 2.13 -16.21 -11.47
N VAL A 211 2.50 -14.95 -11.73
CA VAL A 211 1.74 -13.79 -11.25
C VAL A 211 0.72 -13.33 -12.30
N SER A 212 -0.44 -12.89 -11.83
CA SER A 212 -1.51 -12.35 -12.68
C SER A 212 -1.55 -10.83 -12.71
N ARG A 213 -0.73 -10.17 -11.86
CA ARG A 213 -0.51 -8.72 -11.84
C ARG A 213 0.96 -8.41 -11.59
N SER A 214 1.52 -7.50 -12.39
CA SER A 214 2.92 -7.07 -12.31
C SER A 214 3.13 -5.72 -13.00
N ILE A 215 4.27 -5.07 -12.73
CA ILE A 215 4.86 -4.03 -13.58
C ILE A 215 5.73 -4.73 -14.63
N GLY A 216 5.74 -4.25 -15.85
CA GLY A 216 6.49 -4.87 -16.94
C GLY A 216 5.75 -6.05 -17.55
N ASP A 217 6.42 -7.19 -17.74
CA ASP A 217 5.84 -8.39 -18.35
C ASP A 217 5.12 -8.11 -19.67
N VAL A 218 5.74 -7.30 -20.54
CA VAL A 218 5.14 -6.79 -21.78
C VAL A 218 4.47 -7.86 -22.63
N PRO A 219 5.06 -9.08 -22.79
CA PRO A 219 4.45 -10.14 -23.59
C PRO A 219 3.12 -10.65 -23.03
N PHE A 220 2.89 -10.46 -21.74
CA PHE A 220 1.71 -11.00 -21.03
C PHE A 220 0.60 -9.96 -20.78
N LYS A 221 0.83 -8.68 -21.11
CA LYS A 221 -0.22 -7.65 -20.96
C LYS A 221 -1.46 -7.95 -21.80
N SER A 222 -1.28 -8.44 -23.03
CA SER A 222 -2.38 -8.87 -23.89
C SER A 222 -3.07 -10.16 -23.41
N LEU A 223 -2.44 -10.90 -22.51
CA LEU A 223 -2.96 -12.13 -21.91
C LEU A 223 -3.63 -11.90 -20.55
N GLY A 224 -3.87 -10.64 -20.19
CA GLY A 224 -4.62 -10.27 -18.99
C GLY A 224 -3.76 -9.98 -17.75
N VAL A 225 -2.42 -9.88 -17.87
CA VAL A 225 -1.59 -9.35 -16.78
C VAL A 225 -1.79 -7.86 -16.68
N ILE A 226 -2.16 -7.36 -15.49
CA ILE A 226 -2.46 -5.95 -15.23
C ILE A 226 -1.57 -5.39 -14.13
N CYS A 227 -1.49 -4.05 -14.04
CA CYS A 227 -0.74 -3.34 -13.01
C CYS A 227 -1.64 -2.63 -11.98
N THR A 228 -2.95 -2.91 -11.98
CA THR A 228 -3.89 -2.30 -11.04
C THR A 228 -3.74 -2.91 -9.65
N PRO A 229 -3.36 -2.12 -8.62
CA PRO A 229 -3.16 -2.65 -7.29
C PRO A 229 -4.47 -2.84 -6.51
N ASP A 230 -4.47 -3.83 -5.63
CA ASP A 230 -5.39 -3.89 -4.51
C ASP A 230 -4.91 -2.98 -3.39
N LEU A 231 -5.84 -2.31 -2.72
CA LEU A 231 -5.54 -1.45 -1.58
C LEU A 231 -6.16 -1.98 -0.29
N LYS A 232 -5.32 -2.08 0.73
CA LYS A 232 -5.74 -2.33 2.12
C LYS A 232 -5.36 -1.14 2.99
N LYS A 233 -6.17 -0.88 4.01
CA LYS A 233 -5.84 0.07 5.08
C LYS A 233 -5.99 -0.59 6.44
N LEU A 234 -5.11 -0.21 7.36
CA LEU A 234 -5.14 -0.64 8.76
C LEU A 234 -4.91 0.56 9.66
N THR A 235 -5.74 0.72 10.69
CA THR A 235 -5.44 1.64 11.79
C THR A 235 -4.57 0.92 12.80
N LEU A 236 -3.38 1.46 13.04
CA LEU A 236 -2.46 0.94 14.05
C LEU A 236 -3.02 1.17 15.45
N THR A 237 -2.86 0.18 16.29
CA THR A 237 -3.16 0.22 17.71
C THR A 237 -1.86 0.05 18.52
N THR A 238 -1.94 0.15 19.84
CA THR A 238 -0.79 -0.11 20.73
C THR A 238 -0.34 -1.57 20.74
N ASN A 239 -1.14 -2.45 20.16
CA ASN A 239 -0.86 -3.89 20.07
C ASN A 239 -0.21 -4.30 18.74
N ASP A 240 -0.07 -3.37 17.81
CA ASP A 240 0.51 -3.62 16.48
C ASP A 240 2.01 -3.29 16.48
N LEU A 241 2.82 -4.22 15.94
CA LEU A 241 4.28 -4.18 15.84
C LEU A 241 4.71 -4.21 14.37
#